data_5af71aa36ddfd258772e79e9f44608f0
#
_entry.id   5af71aa36ddfd258772e79e9f44608f0
#
_cell.length_a   1.000
_cell.length_b   1.000
_cell.length_c   1.000
_cell.angle_alpha   90.00
_cell.angle_beta   90.00
_cell.angle_gamma   90.00
#
_symmetry.space_group_name_H-M   'P 1'
#
loop_
_entity.id
_entity.type
_entity.pdbx_description
1 polymer ?
#
loop_
_entity_poly.entity_id
_entity_poly.type
_entity_poly.pdbx_seq_one_letter_code
_entity_poly.pdbx_strand_id
1 'polypeptide(L)' 'MEERKLGPVELRFAELIWENAPISSGELVKLCARELEWKKSTTYTVLKKLCEQGLFQNQGGTVTVLVSRQDY' A
#
# COMPACT_ATOMS: atom_id res chain seq x y z
N MET A 1 -21.02 4.36 -9.92
CA MET A 1 -20.49 3.78 -9.35
C MET A 1 -19.26 4.07 -9.14
N GLU A 2 -18.67 4.25 -8.40
CA GLU A 2 -17.54 4.50 -8.17
C GLU A 2 -16.79 3.50 -7.90
N GLU A 3 -15.74 3.42 -8.25
CA GLU A 3 -15.07 2.43 -7.88
C GLU A 3 -13.83 2.69 -7.39
N ARG A 4 -13.22 2.00 -6.62
CA ARG A 4 -11.94 2.14 -6.12
C ARG A 4 -11.04 1.32 -6.94
N LYS A 5 -11.05 1.54 -8.22
CA LYS A 5 -10.27 0.73 -9.09
C LYS A 5 -8.87 1.19 -9.11
N LEU A 6 -7.93 0.32 -8.80
CA LEU A 6 -6.51 0.63 -8.82
C LEU A 6 -5.92 0.32 -10.18
N GLY A 7 -4.95 1.13 -10.59
CA GLY A 7 -4.20 0.81 -11.78
C GLY A 7 -3.30 -0.41 -11.55
N PRO A 8 -2.68 -0.94 -12.63
CA PRO A 8 -1.87 -2.16 -12.49
C PRO A 8 -0.73 -1.99 -11.50
N VAL A 9 -0.08 -0.83 -11.50
CA VAL A 9 1.05 -0.61 -10.61
C VAL A 9 0.57 -0.42 -9.18
N GLU A 10 -0.53 0.29 -9.00
CA GLU A 10 -1.08 0.49 -7.66
C GLU A 10 -1.59 -0.81 -7.08
N LEU A 11 -2.16 -1.67 -7.91
CA LEU A 11 -2.61 -2.96 -7.45
C LEU A 11 -1.43 -3.82 -7.01
N ARG A 12 -0.32 -3.76 -7.74
CA ARG A 12 0.87 -4.49 -7.36
C ARG A 12 1.36 -4.02 -5.98
N PHE A 13 1.35 -2.71 -5.78
CA PHE A 13 1.74 -2.15 -4.49
C PHE A 13 0.79 -2.63 -3.39
N ALA A 14 -0.51 -2.63 -3.65
CA ALA A 14 -1.47 -3.10 -2.67
C ALA A 14 -1.25 -4.57 -2.33
N GLU A 15 -0.93 -5.38 -3.33
CA GLU A 15 -0.67 -6.79 -3.09
C GLU A 15 0.54 -7.00 -2.19
N LEU A 16 1.57 -6.18 -2.33
CA LEU A 16 2.73 -6.28 -1.47
C LEU A 16 2.34 -6.01 -0.02
N ILE A 17 1.44 -5.06 0.21
CA ILE A 17 0.99 -4.78 1.56
C ILE A 17 0.12 -5.93 2.08
N TRP A 18 -0.81 -6.42 1.27
CA TRP A 18 -1.67 -7.51 1.71
C TRP A 18 -0.86 -8.75 2.10
N GLU A 19 0.23 -9.00 1.40
CA GLU A 19 1.05 -10.18 1.67
C GLU A 19 1.94 -10.01 2.89
N ASN A 20 2.26 -8.76 3.25
CA ASN A 20 3.25 -8.52 4.29
C ASN A 20 2.72 -7.77 5.51
N ALA A 21 1.48 -7.34 5.48
CA ALA A 21 0.95 -6.58 6.60
C ALA A 21 0.76 -7.45 7.83
N PRO A 22 0.90 -6.90 9.03
CA PRO A 22 1.31 -5.51 9.26
C PRO A 22 2.80 -5.32 8.97
N ILE A 23 3.13 -4.21 8.39
CA ILE A 23 4.51 -3.95 8.00
C ILE A 23 4.84 -2.50 8.32
N SER A 24 6.04 -2.24 8.82
CA SER A 24 6.43 -0.87 9.10
C SER A 24 6.60 -0.11 7.80
N SER A 25 6.40 1.21 7.85
CA SER A 25 6.54 2.01 6.65
C SER A 25 7.98 1.96 6.11
N GLY A 26 8.97 1.86 7.02
CA GLY A 26 10.34 1.74 6.59
C GLY A 26 10.61 0.45 5.84
N GLU A 27 10.03 -0.66 6.32
CA GLU A 27 10.19 -1.93 5.62
C GLU A 27 9.44 -1.91 4.30
N LEU A 28 8.29 -1.25 4.26
CA LEU A 28 7.52 -1.14 3.03
C LEU A 28 8.30 -0.36 1.97
N VAL A 29 9.00 0.70 2.39
CA VAL A 29 9.84 1.46 1.46
C VAL A 29 10.91 0.56 0.86
N LYS A 30 11.56 -0.25 1.69
CA LYS A 30 12.59 -1.15 1.21
C LYS A 30 12.02 -2.19 0.25
N LEU A 31 10.85 -2.72 0.60
CA LEU A 31 10.20 -3.72 -0.23
C LEU A 31 9.83 -3.14 -1.59
N CYS A 32 9.28 -1.93 -1.61
CA CYS A 32 8.91 -1.30 -2.87
C CYS A 32 10.12 -0.92 -3.70
N ALA A 33 11.22 -0.55 -3.05
CA ALA A 33 12.45 -0.25 -3.79
C ALA A 33 12.94 -1.51 -4.50
N ARG A 34 12.80 -2.66 -3.85
CA ARG A 34 13.27 -3.91 -4.42
C ARG A 34 12.32 -4.46 -5.47
N GLU A 35 11.01 -4.40 -5.18
CA GLU A 35 10.04 -5.05 -6.07
C GLU A 35 9.52 -4.14 -7.16
N LEU A 36 9.43 -2.84 -6.90
CA LEU A 36 8.86 -1.90 -7.85
C LEU A 36 9.85 -0.84 -8.30
N GLU A 37 11.04 -0.83 -7.71
CA GLU A 37 12.07 0.17 -8.00
C GLU A 37 11.55 1.58 -7.72
N TRP A 38 10.74 1.71 -6.69
CA TRP A 38 10.17 3.00 -6.33
C TRP A 38 11.06 3.71 -5.33
N LYS A 39 11.11 5.03 -5.45
CA LYS A 39 11.78 5.84 -4.46
C LYS A 39 10.91 5.97 -3.23
N LYS A 40 11.52 6.38 -2.12
CA LYS A 40 10.81 6.55 -0.87
C LYS A 40 9.63 7.51 -1.03
N SER A 41 9.84 8.63 -1.70
CA SER A 41 8.78 9.62 -1.89
C SER A 41 7.60 9.05 -2.67
N THR A 42 7.89 8.26 -3.70
CA THR A 42 6.83 7.63 -4.49
C THR A 42 6.04 6.66 -3.62
N THR A 43 6.74 5.87 -2.81
CA THR A 43 6.09 4.90 -1.93
C THR A 43 5.12 5.59 -0.99
N TYR A 44 5.56 6.68 -0.35
CA TYR A 44 4.69 7.37 0.61
C TYR A 44 3.52 8.06 -0.09
N THR A 45 3.74 8.59 -1.30
CA THR A 45 2.67 9.25 -2.04
C THR A 45 1.55 8.25 -2.35
N VAL A 46 1.91 7.08 -2.86
CA VAL A 46 0.91 6.07 -3.20
C VAL A 46 0.28 5.49 -1.95
N LEU A 47 1.08 5.27 -0.90
CA LEU A 47 0.55 4.76 0.35
C LEU A 47 -0.50 5.70 0.92
N LYS A 48 -0.23 7.01 0.91
CA LYS A 48 -1.19 7.98 1.40
C LYS A 48 -2.48 7.93 0.60
N LYS A 49 -2.35 7.80 -0.71
CA LYS A 49 -3.52 7.73 -1.60
C LYS A 49 -4.39 6.54 -1.25
N LEU A 50 -3.80 5.38 -1.06
CA LEU A 50 -4.56 4.18 -0.76
C LEU A 50 -5.14 4.22 0.66
N CYS A 51 -4.43 4.85 1.58
CA CYS A 51 -4.97 5.04 2.92
C CYS A 51 -6.19 5.94 2.90
N GLU A 52 -6.16 6.99 2.06
CA GLU A 52 -7.30 7.89 1.95
C GLU A 52 -8.50 7.20 1.30
N GLN A 53 -8.24 6.18 0.51
CA GLN A 53 -9.32 5.40 -0.08
C GLN A 53 -9.88 4.36 0.89
N GLY A 54 -9.29 4.25 2.07
CA GLY A 54 -9.81 3.34 3.08
C GLY A 54 -9.32 1.91 2.96
N LEU A 55 -8.32 1.66 2.12
CA LEU A 55 -7.81 0.31 1.95
C LEU A 55 -6.83 -0.09 3.04
N PHE A 56 -6.00 0.84 3.45
CA PHE A 56 -4.95 0.59 4.44
C PHE A 56 -4.91 1.70 5.46
N GLN A 57 -4.19 1.46 6.55
CA GLN A 57 -4.03 2.46 7.58
C GLN A 57 -2.57 2.50 7.99
N ASN A 58 -2.00 3.71 8.08
CA ASN A 58 -0.64 3.90 8.56
C ASN A 58 -0.74 4.57 9.93
N GLN A 59 -0.53 3.78 10.97
CA GLN A 59 -0.67 4.30 12.32
C GLN A 59 0.61 4.08 13.06
N GLY A 60 1.24 5.16 13.51
CA GLY A 60 2.48 5.05 14.25
C GLY A 60 3.60 4.42 13.47
N GLY A 61 3.59 4.57 12.16
CA GLY A 61 4.62 4.00 11.31
C GLY A 61 4.39 2.56 10.93
N THR A 62 3.24 2.00 11.30
CA THR A 62 2.89 0.62 10.93
C THR A 62 1.70 0.63 9.99
N VAL A 63 1.83 -0.07 8.88
CA VAL A 63 0.78 -0.14 7.88
C VAL A 63 -0.02 -1.41 8.11
N THR A 64 -1.33 -1.24 8.23
CA THR A 64 -2.23 -2.37 8.45
C THR A 64 -3.31 -2.36 7.38
N VAL A 65 -4.00 -3.48 7.24
CA VAL A 65 -5.03 -3.67 6.23
C VAL A 65 -6.40 -3.34 6.82
N LEU A 66 -7.12 -2.46 6.15
CA LEU A 66 -8.51 -2.17 6.52
C LEU A 66 -9.48 -2.93 5.64
N VAL A 67 -9.13 -3.10 4.36
CA VAL A 67 -9.96 -3.87 3.42
C VAL A 67 -9.08 -4.98 2.88
N SER A 68 -9.48 -6.22 3.10
CA SER A 68 -8.68 -7.34 2.67
C SER A 68 -8.73 -7.48 1.15
N ARG A 69 -7.79 -8.27 0.63
CA ARG A 69 -7.75 -8.52 -0.79
C ARG A 69 -9.05 -9.14 -1.29
N GLN A 70 -9.63 -10.01 -0.47
CA GLN A 70 -10.88 -10.67 -0.85
C GLN A 70 -12.04 -9.70 -0.88
N ASP A 71 -11.99 -8.68 -0.04
CA ASP A 71 -13.07 -7.70 0.04
C ASP A 71 -12.89 -6.58 -0.98
N TYR A 72 -11.71 -6.46 -1.55
CA TYR A 72 -11.46 -5.44 -2.56
C TYR A 72 -12.03 -5.93 -3.89
#